data_18d24e9ad251cc510b0819321e6bad8f
#
_entry.id   18d24e9ad251cc510b0819321e6bad8f
#
_cell.length_a   1.000
_cell.length_b   1.000
_cell.length_c   1.000
_cell.angle_alpha   90.00
_cell.angle_beta   90.00
_cell.angle_gamma   90.00
#
_symmetry.space_group_name_H-M   'P 1'
#
loop_
_entity.id
_entity.type
_entity.pdbx_description
1 polymer ?
#
loop_
_entity_poly.entity_id
_entity_poly.type
_entity_poly.pdbx_seq_one_letter_code
_entity_poly.pdbx_strand_id
1 'polypeptide(L)'
;MSSARERILNRISEARGGATKSPGEILAEAQGLIPDSAISQPAFHQQTTIDRFFEKATSERLTATLAEVGDIADVPQAAADYFAEHGLAHRAAIAPALASLDWTGTEITTAIDANQEVSITLADGGIAETGSLIFRSSPDTPMLHNYLGLHHIAVLRRESVARYLEEAFAGAEDDAMPRILSLVTGTSGTADIEAVNIRGAHGPRYLHIVVVG
;
A
#
# COMPACT_ATOMS: atom_id res chain seq x y z
N MET A 1 1.63 -43.00 -17.05
CA MET A 1 2.25 -42.66 -15.74
C MET A 1 1.66 -41.33 -15.30
N SER A 2 1.05 -41.25 -14.11
CA SER A 2 0.52 -39.98 -13.60
C SER A 2 1.65 -38.99 -13.32
N SER A 3 1.42 -37.72 -13.64
CA SER A 3 2.40 -36.64 -13.40
C SER A 3 2.70 -36.50 -11.90
N ALA A 4 3.83 -35.90 -11.56
CA ALA A 4 4.15 -35.60 -10.16
C ALA A 4 3.08 -34.75 -9.48
N ARG A 5 2.48 -33.81 -10.22
CA ARG A 5 1.38 -32.97 -9.79
C ARG A 5 0.14 -33.81 -9.44
N GLU A 6 -0.26 -34.74 -10.31
CA GLU A 6 -1.42 -35.61 -10.06
C GLU A 6 -1.22 -36.48 -8.82
N ARG A 7 -0.01 -37.05 -8.62
CA ARG A 7 0.28 -37.84 -7.42
C ARG A 7 0.16 -37.02 -6.14
N ILE A 8 0.63 -35.78 -6.14
CA ILE A 8 0.53 -34.89 -4.98
C ILE A 8 -0.92 -34.54 -4.70
N LEU A 9 -1.69 -34.15 -5.72
CA LEU A 9 -3.09 -33.78 -5.57
C LEU A 9 -3.95 -34.97 -5.11
N ASN A 10 -3.69 -36.17 -5.62
CA ASN A 10 -4.39 -37.38 -5.18
C ASN A 10 -4.10 -37.71 -3.71
N ARG A 11 -2.82 -37.61 -3.25
CA ARG A 11 -2.48 -37.80 -1.85
C ARG A 11 -3.18 -36.78 -0.94
N ILE A 12 -3.28 -35.52 -1.36
CA ILE A 12 -4.02 -34.50 -0.62
C ILE A 12 -5.49 -34.84 -0.55
N SER A 13 -6.09 -35.24 -1.67
CA SER A 13 -7.52 -35.65 -1.74
C SER A 13 -7.80 -36.85 -0.84
N GLU A 14 -6.97 -37.89 -0.88
CA GLU A 14 -7.08 -39.08 -0.03
C GLU A 14 -6.96 -38.71 1.47
N ALA A 15 -5.99 -37.88 1.83
CA ALA A 15 -5.78 -37.44 3.20
C ALA A 15 -6.95 -36.60 3.76
N ARG A 16 -7.70 -35.93 2.87
CA ARG A 16 -8.90 -35.12 3.23
C ARG A 16 -10.19 -35.99 3.34
N GLY A 17 -10.10 -37.27 3.15
CA GLY A 17 -11.27 -38.18 3.27
C GLY A 17 -12.23 -38.12 2.09
N GLY A 18 -11.80 -37.64 0.93
CA GLY A 18 -12.55 -37.74 -0.34
C GLY A 18 -13.79 -36.88 -0.51
N ALA A 19 -14.28 -36.21 0.51
CA ALA A 19 -15.44 -35.32 0.42
C ALA A 19 -15.01 -33.93 -0.07
N THR A 20 -15.02 -33.72 -1.38
CA THR A 20 -14.83 -32.39 -1.94
C THR A 20 -16.18 -31.70 -2.06
N LYS A 21 -16.41 -30.68 -1.23
CA LYS A 21 -17.51 -29.74 -1.47
C LYS A 21 -17.33 -29.09 -2.84
N SER A 22 -18.42 -28.90 -3.54
CA SER A 22 -18.39 -28.13 -4.79
C SER A 22 -17.95 -26.67 -4.52
N PRO A 23 -17.42 -25.96 -5.51
CA PRO A 23 -17.07 -24.53 -5.34
C PRO A 23 -18.24 -23.69 -4.82
N GLY A 24 -19.49 -24.00 -5.25
CA GLY A 24 -20.69 -23.32 -4.78
C GLY A 24 -21.00 -23.60 -3.30
N GLU A 25 -20.82 -24.84 -2.83
CA GLU A 25 -20.98 -25.16 -1.40
C GLU A 25 -19.92 -24.49 -0.53
N ILE A 26 -18.68 -24.45 -1.00
CA ILE A 26 -17.59 -23.75 -0.30
C ILE A 26 -17.90 -22.24 -0.20
N LEU A 27 -18.37 -21.64 -1.31
CA LEU A 27 -18.72 -20.22 -1.33
C LEU A 27 -19.89 -19.91 -0.40
N ALA A 28 -20.94 -20.72 -0.44
CA ALA A 28 -22.12 -20.55 0.43
C ALA A 28 -21.75 -20.70 1.92
N GLU A 29 -20.90 -21.67 2.24
CA GLU A 29 -20.39 -21.83 3.62
C GLU A 29 -19.50 -20.66 4.05
N ALA A 30 -18.60 -20.21 3.18
CA ALA A 30 -17.75 -19.06 3.44
C ALA A 30 -18.59 -17.79 3.67
N GLN A 31 -19.60 -17.55 2.84
CA GLN A 31 -20.53 -16.42 3.02
C GLN A 31 -21.28 -16.50 4.35
N GLY A 32 -21.65 -17.69 4.79
CA GLY A 32 -22.29 -17.91 6.10
C GLY A 32 -21.34 -17.72 7.30
N LEU A 33 -20.03 -17.76 7.07
CA LEU A 33 -19.00 -17.55 8.09
C LEU A 33 -18.54 -16.08 8.19
N ILE A 34 -18.87 -15.24 7.20
CA ILE A 34 -18.56 -13.81 7.24
C ILE A 34 -19.48 -13.16 8.28
N PRO A 35 -19.02 -12.86 9.51
CA PRO A 35 -19.84 -12.16 10.49
C PRO A 35 -20.17 -10.77 9.98
N ASP A 36 -21.15 -10.13 10.59
CA ASP A 36 -21.37 -8.70 10.40
C ASP A 36 -20.08 -7.96 10.81
N SER A 37 -19.34 -7.46 9.83
CA SER A 37 -18.06 -6.77 10.04
C SER A 37 -18.19 -5.57 10.98
N ALA A 38 -19.38 -4.96 11.05
CA ALA A 38 -19.66 -3.84 11.92
C ALA A 38 -19.44 -4.16 13.43
N ILE A 39 -19.55 -5.44 13.82
CA ILE A 39 -19.34 -5.86 15.22
C ILE A 39 -17.87 -5.74 15.64
N SER A 40 -16.93 -5.97 14.72
CA SER A 40 -15.48 -5.95 14.98
C SER A 40 -14.81 -4.63 14.62
N GLN A 41 -15.50 -3.74 13.90
CA GLN A 41 -14.94 -2.46 13.46
C GLN A 41 -14.80 -1.47 14.63
N PRO A 42 -13.61 -0.87 14.81
CA PRO A 42 -13.41 0.13 15.87
C PRO A 42 -14.23 1.40 15.58
N ALA A 43 -14.88 1.95 16.61
CA ALA A 43 -15.59 3.21 16.46
C ALA A 43 -14.62 4.39 16.30
N PHE A 44 -14.90 5.27 15.33
CA PHE A 44 -14.18 6.54 15.15
C PHE A 44 -14.95 7.66 15.86
N HIS A 45 -14.81 7.75 17.16
CA HIS A 45 -15.51 8.74 17.96
C HIS A 45 -15.14 10.16 17.50
N GLN A 46 -16.12 10.88 16.91
CA GLN A 46 -16.03 12.29 16.51
C GLN A 46 -14.90 12.66 15.54
N GLN A 47 -14.19 11.68 14.96
CA GLN A 47 -13.17 11.92 13.94
C GLN A 47 -13.75 11.72 12.54
N THR A 48 -13.31 12.55 11.59
CA THR A 48 -13.52 12.27 10.17
C THR A 48 -12.61 11.11 9.72
N THR A 49 -12.93 10.50 8.61
CA THR A 49 -12.09 9.42 8.03
C THR A 49 -10.66 9.89 7.79
N ILE A 50 -10.49 11.11 7.25
CA ILE A 50 -9.16 11.64 6.96
C ILE A 50 -8.38 12.00 8.23
N ASP A 51 -9.02 12.58 9.24
CA ASP A 51 -8.35 12.89 10.51
C ASP A 51 -7.83 11.62 11.18
N ARG A 52 -8.64 10.56 11.10
CA ARG A 52 -8.23 9.25 11.62
C ARG A 52 -7.06 8.65 10.86
N PHE A 53 -7.09 8.76 9.53
CA PHE A 53 -5.96 8.35 8.69
C PHE A 53 -4.69 9.10 9.11
N PHE A 54 -4.74 10.41 9.26
CA PHE A 54 -3.60 11.24 9.66
C PHE A 54 -3.06 10.83 11.02
N GLU A 55 -3.92 10.71 12.03
CA GLU A 55 -3.53 10.27 13.37
C GLU A 55 -2.80 8.93 13.32
N LYS A 56 -3.31 7.97 12.55
CA LYS A 56 -2.69 6.65 12.45
C LYS A 56 -1.37 6.68 11.70
N ALA A 57 -1.34 7.27 10.51
CA ALA A 57 -0.16 7.30 9.65
C ALA A 57 1.03 8.02 10.33
N THR A 58 0.77 9.11 11.08
CA THR A 58 1.82 9.88 11.76
C THR A 58 2.13 9.39 13.18
N SER A 59 1.47 8.33 13.65
CA SER A 59 1.74 7.77 14.97
C SER A 59 3.21 7.39 15.14
N GLU A 60 3.71 7.38 16.38
CA GLU A 60 5.10 6.96 16.70
C GLU A 60 5.45 5.57 16.17
N ARG A 61 4.45 4.72 15.99
CA ARG A 61 4.62 3.37 15.47
C ARG A 61 4.86 3.37 13.96
N LEU A 62 4.11 4.18 13.20
CA LEU A 62 4.16 4.18 11.72
C LEU A 62 5.13 5.23 11.18
N THR A 63 5.24 6.37 11.84
CA THR A 63 6.24 7.43 11.59
C THR A 63 6.24 8.02 10.19
N ALA A 64 5.12 7.99 9.48
CA ALA A 64 4.98 8.76 8.26
C ALA A 64 4.92 10.26 8.56
N THR A 65 5.40 11.08 7.63
CA THR A 65 5.16 12.51 7.60
C THR A 65 4.10 12.84 6.56
N LEU A 66 3.45 13.99 6.66
CA LEU A 66 2.35 14.39 5.79
C LEU A 66 2.57 15.79 5.21
N ALA A 67 2.12 15.97 3.97
CA ALA A 67 1.84 17.27 3.37
C ALA A 67 0.47 17.21 2.71
N GLU A 68 -0.24 18.35 2.67
CA GLU A 68 -1.53 18.47 2.00
C GLU A 68 -1.41 19.47 0.86
N VAL A 69 -1.95 19.13 -0.31
CA VAL A 69 -2.00 20.00 -1.49
C VAL A 69 -3.41 20.05 -2.06
N GLY A 70 -3.77 21.14 -2.71
CA GLY A 70 -5.11 21.31 -3.27
C GLY A 70 -5.35 20.57 -4.58
N ASP A 71 -4.29 20.38 -5.37
CA ASP A 71 -4.37 19.73 -6.67
C ASP A 71 -3.18 18.78 -6.89
N ILE A 72 -3.37 17.77 -7.74
CA ILE A 72 -2.29 16.84 -8.10
C ILE A 72 -1.14 17.57 -8.84
N ALA A 73 -1.42 18.67 -9.51
CA ALA A 73 -0.41 19.50 -10.15
C ALA A 73 0.57 20.14 -9.16
N ASP A 74 0.22 20.23 -7.87
CA ASP A 74 1.08 20.78 -6.81
C ASP A 74 2.04 19.73 -6.22
N VAL A 75 1.87 18.45 -6.57
CA VAL A 75 2.71 17.35 -6.07
C VAL A 75 4.20 17.55 -6.35
N PRO A 76 4.64 18.01 -7.54
CA PRO A 76 6.06 18.26 -7.79
C PRO A 76 6.65 19.31 -6.84
N GLN A 77 5.90 20.36 -6.52
CA GLN A 77 6.35 21.38 -5.57
C GLN A 77 6.44 20.80 -4.15
N ALA A 78 5.44 20.03 -3.70
CA ALA A 78 5.50 19.37 -2.39
C ALA A 78 6.68 18.40 -2.27
N ALA A 79 7.03 17.70 -3.35
CA ALA A 79 8.23 16.86 -3.40
C ALA A 79 9.53 17.71 -3.33
N ALA A 80 9.58 18.84 -4.02
CA ALA A 80 10.73 19.75 -3.97
C ALA A 80 10.92 20.33 -2.57
N ASP A 81 9.86 20.70 -1.88
CA ASP A 81 9.88 21.18 -0.50
C ASP A 81 10.41 20.09 0.45
N TYR A 82 9.96 18.85 0.27
CA TYR A 82 10.48 17.69 1.01
C TYR A 82 11.98 17.47 0.76
N PHE A 83 12.45 17.58 -0.49
CA PHE A 83 13.89 17.47 -0.79
C PHE A 83 14.70 18.55 -0.09
N ALA A 84 14.23 19.79 -0.11
CA ALA A 84 14.89 20.91 0.55
C ALA A 84 14.96 20.71 2.08
N GLU A 85 13.87 20.26 2.71
CA GLU A 85 13.81 20.01 4.15
C GLU A 85 14.79 18.92 4.59
N HIS A 86 14.97 17.88 3.75
CA HIS A 86 15.82 16.74 4.08
C HIS A 86 17.22 16.80 3.49
N GLY A 87 17.57 17.90 2.78
CA GLY A 87 18.87 18.07 2.14
C GLY A 87 19.17 17.06 1.03
N LEU A 88 18.12 16.61 0.34
CA LEU A 88 18.20 15.62 -0.73
C LEU A 88 18.48 16.29 -2.09
N ALA A 89 19.11 15.56 -2.99
CA ALA A 89 19.21 15.99 -4.38
C ALA A 89 17.80 16.03 -5.02
N HIS A 90 17.55 17.03 -5.88
CA HIS A 90 16.29 17.14 -6.61
C HIS A 90 16.25 16.13 -7.76
N ARG A 91 16.22 14.86 -7.40
CA ARG A 91 16.07 13.72 -8.33
C ARG A 91 15.26 12.60 -7.71
N ALA A 92 14.41 11.95 -8.49
CA ALA A 92 13.58 10.84 -8.02
C ALA A 92 13.27 9.82 -9.11
N ALA A 93 13.07 8.56 -8.71
CA ALA A 93 12.33 7.60 -9.51
C ALA A 93 10.84 7.79 -9.25
N ILE A 94 10.06 8.02 -10.29
CA ILE A 94 8.62 8.26 -10.16
C ILE A 94 7.82 7.15 -10.84
N ALA A 95 6.67 6.83 -10.29
CA ALA A 95 5.73 5.94 -10.97
C ALA A 95 5.26 6.58 -12.29
N PRO A 96 5.16 5.83 -13.40
CA PRO A 96 4.69 6.35 -14.69
C PRO A 96 3.37 7.13 -14.61
N ALA A 97 2.46 6.78 -13.69
CA ALA A 97 1.22 7.49 -13.43
C ALA A 97 1.40 8.99 -13.11
N LEU A 98 2.58 9.39 -12.62
CA LEU A 98 2.90 10.77 -12.24
C LEU A 98 3.81 11.48 -13.25
N ALA A 99 4.25 10.79 -14.32
CA ALA A 99 5.26 11.31 -15.25
C ALA A 99 4.79 12.51 -16.08
N SER A 100 3.48 12.70 -16.23
CA SER A 100 2.89 13.82 -16.97
C SER A 100 2.80 15.13 -16.20
N LEU A 101 3.11 15.13 -14.89
CA LEU A 101 3.14 16.35 -14.07
C LEU A 101 4.37 17.21 -14.43
N ASP A 102 4.32 18.50 -14.08
CA ASP A 102 5.43 19.43 -14.31
C ASP A 102 6.52 19.25 -13.26
N TRP A 103 7.54 18.47 -13.57
CA TRP A 103 8.72 18.23 -12.74
C TRP A 103 9.87 19.20 -13.00
N THR A 104 9.58 20.41 -13.49
CA THR A 104 10.63 21.41 -13.73
C THR A 104 11.47 21.64 -12.45
N GLY A 105 12.78 21.52 -12.58
CA GLY A 105 13.70 21.63 -11.44
C GLY A 105 14.00 20.33 -10.69
N THR A 106 13.35 19.22 -11.06
CA THR A 106 13.61 17.89 -10.52
C THR A 106 13.97 16.91 -11.64
N GLU A 107 15.09 16.24 -11.52
CA GLU A 107 15.47 15.16 -12.43
C GLU A 107 14.61 13.91 -12.13
N ILE A 108 13.84 13.47 -13.10
CA ILE A 108 12.97 12.32 -12.93
C ILE A 108 13.36 11.15 -13.84
N THR A 109 13.11 9.93 -13.36
CA THR A 109 13.16 8.69 -14.13
C THR A 109 11.98 7.81 -13.78
N THR A 110 11.49 7.03 -14.73
CA THR A 110 10.48 5.99 -14.46
C THR A 110 11.11 4.62 -14.21
N ALA A 111 12.41 4.49 -14.40
CA ALA A 111 13.16 3.31 -13.99
C ALA A 111 13.59 3.45 -12.52
N ILE A 112 13.59 2.33 -11.80
CA ILE A 112 14.07 2.29 -10.42
C ILE A 112 15.19 1.27 -10.28
N ASP A 113 16.20 1.61 -9.49
CA ASP A 113 17.29 0.69 -9.16
C ASP A 113 17.39 0.46 -7.63
N ALA A 114 18.26 -0.48 -7.23
CA ALA A 114 18.41 -0.87 -5.84
C ALA A 114 19.04 0.20 -4.92
N ASN A 115 19.66 1.23 -5.51
CA ASN A 115 20.32 2.33 -4.78
C ASN A 115 19.53 3.64 -4.91
N GLN A 116 18.26 3.56 -5.25
CA GLN A 116 17.41 4.74 -5.39
C GLN A 116 17.27 5.48 -4.07
N GLU A 117 17.59 6.77 -4.05
CA GLU A 117 17.45 7.59 -2.86
C GLU A 117 15.99 7.96 -2.61
N VAL A 118 15.29 8.46 -3.62
CA VAL A 118 13.89 8.87 -3.52
C VAL A 118 13.04 8.17 -4.58
N SER A 119 11.91 7.61 -4.15
CA SER A 119 10.85 7.13 -5.04
C SER A 119 9.55 7.88 -4.76
N ILE A 120 8.79 8.22 -5.83
CA ILE A 120 7.50 8.90 -5.73
C ILE A 120 6.45 8.04 -6.43
N THR A 121 5.37 7.70 -5.73
CA THR A 121 4.34 6.79 -6.23
C THR A 121 2.94 7.33 -6.00
N LEU A 122 1.97 6.81 -6.75
CA LEU A 122 0.55 7.09 -6.56
C LEU A 122 -0.11 5.90 -5.88
N ALA A 123 -0.66 6.12 -4.69
CA ALA A 123 -1.46 5.12 -4.00
C ALA A 123 -2.87 5.03 -4.60
N ASP A 124 -3.41 3.82 -4.70
CA ASP A 124 -4.79 3.59 -5.11
C ASP A 124 -5.79 4.04 -4.04
N GLY A 125 -5.38 4.03 -2.77
CA GLY A 125 -6.20 4.46 -1.66
C GLY A 125 -5.49 4.42 -0.33
N GLY A 126 -6.22 4.78 0.72
CA GLY A 126 -5.80 4.71 2.11
C GLY A 126 -6.84 4.00 2.98
N ILE A 127 -6.44 3.55 4.16
CA ILE A 127 -7.29 2.91 5.16
C ILE A 127 -7.15 3.67 6.48
N ALA A 128 -8.19 4.35 6.91
CA ALA A 128 -8.16 5.19 8.11
C ALA A 128 -8.00 4.41 9.41
N GLU A 129 -8.55 3.19 9.46
CA GLU A 129 -8.44 2.30 10.61
C GLU A 129 -6.99 2.03 11.01
N THR A 130 -6.12 1.82 10.02
CA THR A 130 -4.74 1.38 10.22
C THR A 130 -3.69 2.41 9.83
N GLY A 131 -4.05 3.47 9.08
CA GLY A 131 -3.09 4.40 8.47
C GLY A 131 -2.32 3.79 7.31
N SER A 132 -2.89 2.78 6.66
CA SER A 132 -2.24 2.06 5.56
C SER A 132 -2.53 2.70 4.21
N LEU A 133 -1.56 2.62 3.30
CA LEU A 133 -1.71 2.93 1.89
C LEU A 133 -1.94 1.65 1.10
N ILE A 134 -2.76 1.72 0.06
CA ILE A 134 -3.09 0.61 -0.84
C ILE A 134 -2.40 0.84 -2.17
N PHE A 135 -1.72 -0.18 -2.67
CA PHE A 135 -1.10 -0.17 -3.99
C PHE A 135 -1.50 -1.40 -4.78
N ARG A 136 -1.96 -1.20 -6.02
CA ARG A 136 -2.26 -2.23 -6.99
C ARG A 136 -1.23 -2.18 -8.12
N SER A 137 -0.64 -3.34 -8.45
CA SER A 137 0.35 -3.39 -9.54
C SER A 137 -0.29 -3.15 -10.90
N SER A 138 0.27 -2.23 -11.64
CA SER A 138 -0.05 -1.98 -13.04
C SER A 138 1.21 -1.51 -13.79
N PRO A 139 1.17 -1.38 -15.12
CA PRO A 139 2.25 -0.73 -15.86
C PRO A 139 2.53 0.71 -15.39
N ASP A 140 1.50 1.42 -14.93
CA ASP A 140 1.60 2.81 -14.49
C ASP A 140 1.99 2.95 -13.00
N THR A 141 1.85 1.86 -12.23
CA THR A 141 2.20 1.78 -10.80
C THR A 141 3.04 0.54 -10.50
N PRO A 142 4.30 0.47 -10.98
CA PRO A 142 5.18 -0.66 -10.74
C PRO A 142 5.53 -0.78 -9.26
N MET A 143 5.34 -1.98 -8.68
CA MET A 143 5.45 -2.19 -7.23
C MET A 143 6.83 -1.94 -6.64
N LEU A 144 7.91 -2.11 -7.42
CA LEU A 144 9.27 -1.90 -6.93
C LEU A 144 9.52 -0.46 -6.44
N HIS A 145 8.82 0.52 -7.01
CA HIS A 145 8.90 1.92 -6.56
C HIS A 145 8.47 2.11 -5.10
N ASN A 146 7.62 1.23 -4.56
CA ASN A 146 7.18 1.31 -3.17
C ASN A 146 8.23 0.76 -2.18
N TYR A 147 9.27 0.07 -2.66
CA TYR A 147 10.17 -0.69 -1.78
C TYR A 147 11.65 -0.34 -1.90
N LEU A 148 12.11 0.15 -3.05
CA LEU A 148 13.54 0.32 -3.31
C LEU A 148 14.08 1.70 -2.90
N GLY A 149 13.24 2.73 -2.87
CA GLY A 149 13.65 4.07 -2.42
C GLY A 149 13.95 4.11 -0.93
N LEU A 150 15.03 4.79 -0.52
CA LEU A 150 15.29 5.06 0.90
C LEU A 150 14.21 5.98 1.48
N HIS A 151 13.81 6.99 0.71
CA HIS A 151 12.68 7.88 0.94
C HIS A 151 11.56 7.50 -0.02
N HIS A 152 10.40 7.16 0.51
CA HIS A 152 9.20 6.90 -0.27
C HIS A 152 8.22 8.06 -0.08
N ILE A 153 7.96 8.81 -1.15
CA ILE A 153 6.90 9.82 -1.21
C ILE A 153 5.68 9.19 -1.88
N ALA A 154 4.62 9.00 -1.12
CA ALA A 154 3.38 8.39 -1.60
C ALA A 154 2.31 9.48 -1.79
N VAL A 155 1.83 9.64 -3.01
CA VAL A 155 0.71 10.53 -3.33
C VAL A 155 -0.60 9.80 -3.07
N LEU A 156 -1.50 10.42 -2.30
CA LEU A 156 -2.78 9.84 -1.92
C LEU A 156 -3.91 10.84 -2.21
N ARG A 157 -4.94 10.44 -2.94
CA ARG A 157 -6.15 11.25 -3.10
C ARG A 157 -6.99 11.16 -1.82
N ARG A 158 -7.41 12.29 -1.30
CA ARG A 158 -8.22 12.36 -0.07
C ARG A 158 -9.50 11.54 -0.15
N GLU A 159 -10.18 11.61 -1.27
CA GLU A 159 -11.43 10.91 -1.52
C GLU A 159 -11.27 9.38 -1.64
N SER A 160 -10.04 8.88 -1.84
CA SER A 160 -9.76 7.44 -1.92
C SER A 160 -9.47 6.79 -0.55
N VAL A 161 -9.62 7.54 0.54
CA VAL A 161 -9.41 7.00 1.88
C VAL A 161 -10.69 6.30 2.36
N ALA A 162 -10.62 4.97 2.46
CA ALA A 162 -11.65 4.14 3.07
C ALA A 162 -11.58 4.20 4.60
N ARG A 163 -12.70 4.02 5.25
CA ARG A 163 -12.78 4.00 6.72
C ARG A 163 -12.17 2.74 7.32
N TYR A 164 -12.55 1.60 6.74
CA TYR A 164 -12.16 0.27 7.20
C TYR A 164 -11.53 -0.55 6.07
N LEU A 165 -10.81 -1.59 6.46
CA LEU A 165 -10.12 -2.48 5.53
C LEU A 165 -11.11 -3.14 4.54
N GLU A 166 -12.26 -3.56 5.02
CA GLU A 166 -13.28 -4.25 4.22
C GLU A 166 -13.84 -3.34 3.11
N GLU A 167 -14.02 -2.03 3.41
CA GLU A 167 -14.49 -1.05 2.43
C GLU A 167 -13.47 -0.86 1.29
N ALA A 168 -12.18 -0.92 1.62
CA ALA A 168 -11.11 -0.78 0.64
C ALA A 168 -11.08 -1.93 -0.40
N PHE A 169 -11.68 -3.07 -0.07
CA PHE A 169 -11.79 -4.24 -0.94
C PHE A 169 -13.20 -4.47 -1.46
N ALA A 170 -14.20 -3.66 -1.04
CA ALA A 170 -15.54 -3.74 -1.58
C ALA A 170 -15.53 -3.48 -3.10
N GLY A 171 -16.13 -4.38 -3.87
CA GLY A 171 -16.14 -4.32 -5.35
C GLY A 171 -14.91 -4.91 -6.04
N ALA A 172 -13.93 -5.44 -5.30
CA ALA A 172 -12.78 -6.12 -5.90
C ALA A 172 -13.16 -7.45 -6.60
N GLU A 173 -14.41 -7.89 -6.45
CA GLU A 173 -14.90 -9.14 -7.05
C GLU A 173 -15.16 -9.01 -8.57
N ASP A 174 -15.41 -7.78 -9.06
CA ASP A 174 -15.79 -7.53 -10.46
C ASP A 174 -14.61 -7.17 -11.36
N ASP A 175 -13.48 -6.77 -10.81
CA ASP A 175 -12.28 -6.43 -11.56
C ASP A 175 -11.24 -7.55 -11.53
N ALA A 176 -10.50 -7.70 -12.61
CA ALA A 176 -9.35 -8.59 -12.65
C ALA A 176 -8.39 -8.23 -11.50
N MET A 177 -8.22 -9.12 -10.54
CA MET A 177 -7.28 -8.93 -9.43
C MET A 177 -5.90 -8.55 -9.97
N PRO A 178 -5.28 -7.51 -9.45
CA PRO A 178 -3.93 -7.13 -9.84
C PRO A 178 -2.96 -8.28 -9.52
N ARG A 179 -1.85 -8.34 -10.24
CA ARG A 179 -0.82 -9.37 -9.97
C ARG A 179 -0.27 -9.28 -8.55
N ILE A 180 -0.19 -8.06 -8.01
CA ILE A 180 0.20 -7.78 -6.64
C ILE A 180 -0.72 -6.69 -6.10
N LEU A 181 -1.25 -6.94 -4.91
CA LEU A 181 -1.91 -5.95 -4.07
C LEU A 181 -1.10 -5.84 -2.79
N SER A 182 -0.73 -4.62 -2.42
CA SER A 182 0.13 -4.36 -1.27
C SER A 182 -0.47 -3.31 -0.36
N LEU A 183 -0.33 -3.54 0.94
CA LEU A 183 -0.62 -2.56 1.98
C LEU A 183 0.70 -2.08 2.57
N VAL A 184 0.93 -0.77 2.51
CA VAL A 184 2.09 -0.13 3.15
C VAL A 184 1.61 0.58 4.40
N THR A 185 2.04 0.09 5.56
CA THR A 185 1.61 0.57 6.87
C THR A 185 2.80 1.14 7.62
N GLY A 186 3.10 2.40 7.36
CA GLY A 186 4.25 3.10 7.92
C GLY A 186 5.58 2.76 7.25
N THR A 187 6.68 3.19 7.89
CA THR A 187 8.06 2.96 7.42
C THR A 187 8.47 1.50 7.60
N SER A 188 9.39 1.01 6.74
CA SER A 188 9.93 -0.34 6.87
C SER A 188 10.66 -0.51 8.20
N GLY A 189 10.30 -1.51 8.98
CA GLY A 189 10.91 -1.81 10.28
C GLY A 189 11.03 -3.30 10.51
N THR A 190 12.18 -3.72 11.02
CA THR A 190 12.47 -5.11 11.40
C THR A 190 12.89 -5.16 12.87
N ALA A 191 12.28 -6.02 13.67
CA ALA A 191 12.52 -6.16 15.09
C ALA A 191 13.14 -7.55 15.45
N ASP A 192 13.87 -8.16 14.52
CA ASP A 192 14.29 -9.56 14.62
C ASP A 192 15.48 -9.82 15.57
N ILE A 193 16.24 -8.79 15.94
CA ILE A 193 17.43 -8.95 16.78
C ILE A 193 17.29 -8.10 18.03
N GLU A 194 17.28 -8.72 19.19
CA GLU A 194 17.28 -8.10 20.53
C GLU A 194 16.13 -7.11 20.78
N ALA A 195 14.99 -7.26 20.08
CA ALA A 195 13.83 -6.35 20.14
C ALA A 195 14.13 -4.88 19.76
N VAL A 196 15.25 -4.61 19.11
CA VAL A 196 15.58 -3.30 18.57
C VAL A 196 14.96 -3.15 17.18
N ASN A 197 14.09 -2.15 17.01
CA ASN A 197 13.48 -1.89 15.71
C ASN A 197 14.48 -1.17 14.79
N ILE A 198 15.00 -1.89 13.79
CA ILE A 198 15.87 -1.35 12.74
C ILE A 198 15.00 -0.91 11.58
N ARG A 199 15.04 0.38 11.23
CA ARG A 199 14.26 0.94 10.12
C ARG A 199 15.08 0.99 8.84
N GLY A 200 14.42 0.68 7.71
CA GLY A 200 15.00 0.79 6.39
C GLY A 200 15.91 -0.37 5.96
N ALA A 201 15.87 -1.52 6.65
CA ALA A 201 16.67 -2.68 6.28
C ALA A 201 16.14 -3.42 5.03
N HIS A 202 14.82 -3.43 4.83
CA HIS A 202 14.16 -4.20 3.76
C HIS A 202 13.16 -3.37 2.95
N GLY A 203 13.19 -2.06 3.07
CA GLY A 203 12.29 -1.14 2.37
C GLY A 203 12.54 0.31 2.80
N PRO A 204 11.65 1.26 2.45
CA PRO A 204 11.85 2.68 2.74
C PRO A 204 12.04 2.96 4.23
N ARG A 205 13.10 3.67 4.55
CA ARG A 205 13.35 4.15 5.91
C ARG A 205 12.46 5.33 6.27
N TYR A 206 12.08 6.12 5.28
CA TYR A 206 11.24 7.31 5.43
C TYR A 206 10.02 7.18 4.52
N LEU A 207 8.86 7.49 5.08
CA LEU A 207 7.60 7.54 4.34
C LEU A 207 7.02 8.95 4.50
N HIS A 208 6.80 9.63 3.38
CA HIS A 208 6.12 10.91 3.30
C HIS A 208 4.87 10.76 2.46
N ILE A 209 3.72 11.22 2.96
CA ILE A 209 2.44 11.09 2.27
C ILE A 209 1.99 12.48 1.83
N VAL A 210 1.86 12.69 0.53
CA VAL A 210 1.29 13.92 -0.04
C VAL A 210 -0.19 13.66 -0.32
N VAL A 211 -1.06 14.27 0.46
CA VAL A 211 -2.51 14.12 0.34
C VAL A 211 -3.05 15.22 -0.57
N VAL A 212 -3.76 14.82 -1.61
CA VAL A 212 -4.32 15.69 -2.66
C VAL A 212 -5.83 15.85 -2.47
N GLY A 213 -6.34 17.10 -2.51
CA GLY A 213 -7.76 17.44 -2.53
C GLY A 213 -8.35 17.94 -1.25
#